data_04e354245aa5f65bc82859600e3100b2
#
_entry.id   04e354245aa5f65bc82859600e3100b2
#
_cell.length_a   1.000
_cell.length_b   1.000
_cell.length_c   1.000
_cell.angle_alpha   90.00
_cell.angle_beta   90.00
_cell.angle_gamma   90.00
#
_symmetry.space_group_name_H-M   'P 1'
#
loop_
_entity.id
_entity.type
_entity.pdbx_description
1 polymer ?
#
loop_
_entity_poly.entity_id
_entity_poly.type
_entity_poly.pdbx_seq_one_letter_code
_entity_poly.pdbx_strand_id
1 'polypeptide(L)'
;SVFLLCLLLGMLGNCALVLAQPAQKLVNVVVSPDRIDWKCKAKEEVKFTVQVFKNENLLKDVVVDYELGPEYFPTVVKKDVRLADGKTILKAKMNEPGFLRCRVTAKVDGRKYEGMATVGVDETRIRPTTVNPEDFDAFWTGAIAEARKQPLDPKMTLLPERCTSTQNVYHVSFQNERPGSRIYGILIVPKKTGKYPAVLQVPGAGIRPYNGFNLGEDIITLEIGIHGVPVTMPQEVYNNLAAGALNGYNAMNKNNRDTHYYKRVYLGCVRAVDFLY
;
A
#
# COMPACT_ATOMS: atom_id res chain seq x y z
N SER A 1 -26.88 -53.68 -5.71
CA SER A 1 -26.06 -52.73 -4.92
C SER A 1 -24.93 -52.09 -5.72
N VAL A 2 -24.45 -52.69 -6.78
CA VAL A 2 -23.38 -52.14 -7.66
C VAL A 2 -23.91 -51.00 -8.55
N PHE A 3 -25.17 -51.03 -8.97
CA PHE A 3 -25.81 -49.96 -9.76
C PHE A 3 -25.98 -48.65 -8.98
N LEU A 4 -26.17 -48.72 -7.67
CA LEU A 4 -26.33 -47.52 -6.82
C LEU A 4 -24.98 -46.82 -6.55
N LEU A 5 -23.88 -47.58 -6.57
CA LEU A 5 -22.54 -47.04 -6.38
C LEU A 5 -22.03 -46.30 -7.63
N CYS A 6 -22.40 -46.74 -8.81
CA CYS A 6 -22.07 -46.07 -10.09
C CYS A 6 -22.83 -44.75 -10.27
N LEU A 7 -24.05 -44.63 -9.73
CA LEU A 7 -24.81 -43.36 -9.77
C LEU A 7 -24.25 -42.30 -8.79
N LEU A 8 -23.70 -42.72 -7.65
CA LEU A 8 -23.07 -41.81 -6.69
C LEU A 8 -21.67 -41.31 -7.15
N LEU A 9 -20.94 -42.14 -7.90
CA LEU A 9 -19.64 -41.72 -8.49
C LEU A 9 -19.81 -40.78 -9.69
N GLY A 10 -20.95 -40.86 -10.40
CA GLY A 10 -21.27 -39.98 -11.53
C GLY A 10 -21.64 -38.54 -11.11
N MET A 11 -22.05 -38.32 -9.86
CA MET A 11 -22.39 -36.97 -9.32
C MET A 11 -21.20 -36.19 -8.75
N LEU A 12 -20.05 -36.81 -8.55
CA LEU A 12 -18.84 -36.17 -8.03
C LEU A 12 -17.91 -35.59 -9.12
N GLY A 13 -18.26 -35.78 -10.39
CA GLY A 13 -17.39 -35.42 -11.53
C GLY A 13 -17.61 -34.03 -12.16
N ASN A 14 -18.62 -33.26 -11.76
CA ASN A 14 -18.93 -31.95 -12.35
C ASN A 14 -18.84 -30.81 -11.34
N CYS A 15 -17.74 -30.68 -10.62
CA CYS A 15 -17.31 -29.37 -10.15
C CYS A 15 -16.76 -28.59 -11.34
N ALA A 16 -17.64 -28.10 -12.21
CA ALA A 16 -17.30 -27.04 -13.13
C ALA A 16 -16.78 -25.89 -12.26
N LEU A 17 -15.50 -25.55 -12.38
CA LEU A 17 -14.96 -24.29 -11.89
C LEU A 17 -15.81 -23.19 -12.52
N VAL A 18 -16.82 -22.73 -11.79
CA VAL A 18 -17.54 -21.51 -12.15
C VAL A 18 -16.51 -20.40 -11.99
N LEU A 19 -15.77 -20.13 -13.06
CA LEU A 19 -15.00 -18.90 -13.16
C LEU A 19 -16.03 -17.78 -13.04
N ALA A 20 -16.06 -17.13 -11.88
CA ALA A 20 -16.88 -15.96 -11.69
C ALA A 20 -16.49 -14.97 -12.78
N GLN A 21 -17.43 -14.67 -13.68
CA GLN A 21 -17.22 -13.62 -14.68
C GLN A 21 -16.93 -12.33 -13.91
N PRO A 22 -15.96 -11.52 -14.36
CA PRO A 22 -15.71 -10.23 -13.76
C PRO A 22 -17.02 -9.45 -13.75
N ALA A 23 -17.37 -8.87 -12.58
CA ALA A 23 -18.62 -8.13 -12.43
C ALA A 23 -18.65 -6.98 -13.45
N GLN A 24 -19.54 -7.07 -14.42
CA GLN A 24 -19.69 -6.03 -15.44
C GLN A 24 -20.27 -4.79 -14.79
N LYS A 25 -19.57 -3.66 -14.92
CA LYS A 25 -20.02 -2.38 -14.40
C LYS A 25 -21.11 -1.82 -15.29
N LEU A 26 -22.37 -1.99 -14.87
CA LEU A 26 -23.54 -1.56 -15.66
C LEU A 26 -23.63 -0.05 -15.87
N VAL A 27 -23.15 0.75 -14.90
CA VAL A 27 -23.07 2.20 -15.00
C VAL A 27 -21.61 2.63 -14.93
N ASN A 28 -21.16 3.41 -15.88
CA ASN A 28 -19.80 3.91 -15.96
C ASN A 28 -19.79 5.41 -16.12
N VAL A 29 -19.05 6.12 -15.23
CA VAL A 29 -18.81 7.56 -15.31
C VAL A 29 -17.40 7.74 -15.83
N VAL A 30 -17.28 8.24 -17.04
CA VAL A 30 -16.00 8.49 -17.71
C VAL A 30 -15.69 9.98 -17.65
N VAL A 31 -14.50 10.28 -17.14
CA VAL A 31 -13.95 11.65 -17.14
C VAL A 31 -12.62 11.60 -17.87
N SER A 32 -12.48 12.36 -18.94
CA SER A 32 -11.27 12.36 -19.77
C SER A 32 -10.77 13.77 -20.01
N PRO A 33 -9.50 14.09 -19.77
CA PRO A 33 -8.93 15.37 -20.13
C PRO A 33 -8.72 15.45 -21.65
N ASP A 34 -8.64 16.67 -22.17
CA ASP A 34 -8.32 16.94 -23.57
C ASP A 34 -6.84 16.80 -23.92
N ARG A 35 -6.07 16.10 -23.07
CA ARG A 35 -4.62 15.90 -23.19
C ARG A 35 -4.26 14.45 -23.04
N ILE A 36 -3.55 13.91 -24.02
CA ILE A 36 -3.22 12.50 -24.08
C ILE A 36 -2.19 12.06 -23.03
N ASP A 37 -1.29 12.97 -22.66
CA ASP A 37 -0.24 12.73 -21.65
C ASP A 37 -0.67 13.12 -20.22
N TRP A 38 -1.89 13.66 -20.08
CA TRP A 38 -2.47 14.11 -18.80
C TRP A 38 -1.62 15.19 -18.11
N LYS A 39 -0.96 16.07 -18.89
CA LYS A 39 -0.10 17.13 -18.37
C LYS A 39 -0.43 18.46 -19.02
N CYS A 40 -0.17 19.55 -18.29
CA CYS A 40 -0.25 20.92 -18.81
C CYS A 40 0.67 21.86 -18.02
N LYS A 41 0.84 23.07 -18.54
CA LYS A 41 1.52 24.14 -17.82
C LYS A 41 0.53 24.91 -16.94
N ALA A 42 1.05 25.56 -15.90
CA ALA A 42 0.27 26.49 -15.10
C ALA A 42 -0.39 27.54 -15.96
N LYS A 43 -1.63 27.95 -15.60
CA LYS A 43 -2.50 28.90 -16.29
C LYS A 43 -3.14 28.40 -17.60
N GLU A 44 -2.76 27.22 -18.12
CA GLU A 44 -3.45 26.62 -19.25
C GLU A 44 -4.82 26.07 -18.85
N GLU A 45 -5.83 26.27 -19.71
CA GLU A 45 -7.15 25.70 -19.52
C GLU A 45 -7.14 24.21 -19.91
N VAL A 46 -7.68 23.37 -19.07
CA VAL A 46 -7.93 21.95 -19.31
C VAL A 46 -9.43 21.73 -19.46
N LYS A 47 -9.83 20.97 -20.48
CA LYS A 47 -11.21 20.57 -20.71
C LYS A 47 -11.37 19.10 -20.29
N PHE A 48 -12.27 18.85 -19.35
CA PHE A 48 -12.65 17.50 -18.97
C PHE A 48 -13.96 17.12 -19.64
N THR A 49 -13.92 16.14 -20.53
CA THR A 49 -15.13 15.54 -21.09
C THR A 49 -15.68 14.55 -20.07
N VAL A 50 -16.91 14.78 -19.65
CA VAL A 50 -17.66 13.92 -18.73
C VAL A 50 -18.72 13.18 -19.52
N GLN A 51 -18.80 11.85 -19.36
CA GLN A 51 -19.80 11.01 -20.00
C GLN A 51 -20.31 9.97 -18.99
N VAL A 52 -21.61 9.78 -18.95
CA VAL A 52 -22.24 8.75 -18.12
C VAL A 52 -22.88 7.71 -19.02
N PHE A 53 -22.45 6.48 -18.88
CA PHE A 53 -22.99 5.34 -19.64
C PHE A 53 -23.80 4.42 -18.74
N LYS A 54 -24.87 3.84 -19.28
CA LYS A 54 -25.57 2.69 -18.72
C LYS A 54 -25.68 1.62 -19.80
N ASN A 55 -25.21 0.42 -19.53
CA ASN A 55 -25.12 -0.67 -20.51
C ASN A 55 -24.44 -0.20 -21.83
N GLU A 56 -23.33 0.54 -21.70
CA GLU A 56 -22.51 1.10 -22.78
C GLU A 56 -23.21 2.14 -23.67
N ASN A 57 -24.42 2.57 -23.34
CA ASN A 57 -25.12 3.67 -23.99
C ASN A 57 -25.09 4.93 -23.12
N LEU A 58 -24.94 6.09 -23.75
CA LEU A 58 -25.03 7.37 -23.06
C LEU A 58 -26.38 7.50 -22.34
N LEU A 59 -26.31 7.73 -21.02
CA LEU A 59 -27.50 7.84 -20.18
C LEU A 59 -28.04 9.28 -20.23
N LYS A 60 -29.12 9.48 -20.95
CA LYS A 60 -29.81 10.79 -21.01
C LYS A 60 -30.43 11.15 -19.68
N ASP A 61 -30.58 12.46 -19.46
CA ASP A 61 -31.27 13.03 -18.29
C ASP A 61 -30.70 12.58 -16.92
N VAL A 62 -29.40 12.29 -16.88
CA VAL A 62 -28.74 11.87 -15.65
C VAL A 62 -28.36 13.07 -14.77
N VAL A 63 -28.53 12.91 -13.46
CA VAL A 63 -28.13 13.91 -12.47
C VAL A 63 -26.75 13.56 -11.92
N VAL A 64 -25.87 14.58 -11.90
CA VAL A 64 -24.50 14.43 -11.38
C VAL A 64 -24.17 15.52 -10.37
N ASP A 65 -23.32 15.16 -9.41
CA ASP A 65 -22.55 16.11 -8.61
C ASP A 65 -21.13 16.15 -9.18
N TYR A 66 -20.46 17.29 -9.15
CA TYR A 66 -19.05 17.35 -9.53
C TYR A 66 -18.22 18.30 -8.68
N GLU A 67 -16.95 17.93 -8.55
CA GLU A 67 -15.90 18.73 -7.93
C GLU A 67 -14.79 18.95 -8.95
N LEU A 68 -14.29 20.19 -9.05
CA LEU A 68 -13.27 20.58 -10.01
C LEU A 68 -12.32 21.60 -9.39
N GLY A 69 -11.02 21.34 -9.48
CA GLY A 69 -9.99 22.20 -8.90
C GLY A 69 -8.76 21.44 -8.46
N PRO A 70 -7.90 22.04 -7.63
CA PRO A 70 -6.77 21.35 -7.02
C PRO A 70 -7.20 20.09 -6.27
N GLU A 71 -6.40 19.05 -6.35
CA GLU A 71 -6.62 17.81 -5.62
C GLU A 71 -6.80 18.08 -4.12
N TYR A 72 -7.82 17.49 -3.48
CA TYR A 72 -8.28 17.73 -2.10
C TYR A 72 -8.84 19.12 -1.78
N PHE A 73 -8.66 20.13 -2.66
CA PHE A 73 -9.13 21.49 -2.44
C PHE A 73 -9.93 22.02 -3.65
N PRO A 74 -11.06 21.39 -4.01
CA PRO A 74 -11.82 21.80 -5.18
C PRO A 74 -12.30 23.24 -5.05
N THR A 75 -12.11 24.03 -6.12
CA THR A 75 -12.56 25.42 -6.16
C THR A 75 -13.98 25.56 -6.70
N VAL A 76 -14.46 24.54 -7.41
CA VAL A 76 -15.83 24.46 -7.92
C VAL A 76 -16.47 23.17 -7.42
N VAL A 77 -17.59 23.33 -6.71
CA VAL A 77 -18.43 22.21 -6.27
C VAL A 77 -19.86 22.49 -6.76
N LYS A 78 -20.40 21.59 -7.55
CA LYS A 78 -21.79 21.68 -8.05
C LYS A 78 -22.53 20.39 -7.72
N LYS A 79 -23.78 20.53 -7.29
CA LYS A 79 -24.66 19.41 -6.99
C LYS A 79 -25.89 19.45 -7.88
N ASP A 80 -26.46 18.28 -8.10
CA ASP A 80 -27.72 18.07 -8.79
C ASP A 80 -27.77 18.69 -10.21
N VAL A 81 -26.62 18.61 -10.92
CA VAL A 81 -26.52 19.11 -12.30
C VAL A 81 -27.09 18.05 -13.24
N ARG A 82 -28.12 18.43 -14.01
CA ARG A 82 -28.74 17.55 -15.02
C ARG A 82 -27.95 17.59 -16.32
N LEU A 83 -27.58 16.42 -16.81
CA LEU A 83 -26.96 16.21 -18.11
C LEU A 83 -28.02 15.63 -19.08
N ALA A 84 -28.60 16.45 -19.91
CA ALA A 84 -29.68 16.05 -20.84
C ALA A 84 -29.25 14.96 -21.79
N ASP A 85 -28.02 15.06 -22.33
CA ASP A 85 -27.47 14.07 -23.31
C ASP A 85 -26.48 13.10 -22.66
N GLY A 86 -26.44 13.02 -21.33
CA GLY A 86 -25.49 12.14 -20.63
C GLY A 86 -24.03 12.58 -20.72
N LYS A 87 -23.75 13.78 -21.22
CA LYS A 87 -22.39 14.31 -21.39
C LYS A 87 -22.30 15.81 -21.12
N THR A 88 -21.09 16.27 -20.73
CA THR A 88 -20.75 17.68 -20.62
C THR A 88 -19.25 17.88 -20.73
N ILE A 89 -18.82 19.14 -20.90
CA ILE A 89 -17.41 19.54 -20.85
C ILE A 89 -17.25 20.54 -19.72
N LEU A 90 -16.40 20.19 -18.77
CA LEU A 90 -16.02 21.05 -17.65
C LEU A 90 -14.63 21.62 -17.91
N LYS A 91 -14.45 22.91 -17.59
CA LYS A 91 -13.21 23.62 -17.84
C LYS A 91 -12.62 24.13 -16.54
N ALA A 92 -11.33 23.95 -16.37
CA ALA A 92 -10.59 24.49 -15.24
C ALA A 92 -9.14 24.79 -15.58
N LYS A 93 -8.51 25.59 -14.73
CA LYS A 93 -7.07 25.85 -14.77
C LYS A 93 -6.52 25.98 -13.35
N MET A 94 -5.23 25.74 -13.18
CA MET A 94 -4.48 26.07 -11.97
C MET A 94 -3.41 27.11 -12.28
N ASN A 95 -3.15 27.97 -11.32
CA ASN A 95 -2.10 29.00 -11.47
C ASN A 95 -0.74 28.52 -10.98
N GLU A 96 -0.73 27.52 -10.10
CA GLU A 96 0.44 26.96 -9.44
C GLU A 96 0.65 25.50 -9.83
N PRO A 97 1.90 24.98 -9.75
CA PRO A 97 2.19 23.57 -9.93
C PRO A 97 1.38 22.69 -8.98
N GLY A 98 0.93 21.54 -9.48
CA GLY A 98 0.13 20.62 -8.66
C GLY A 98 -0.68 19.65 -9.52
N PHE A 99 -1.81 19.20 -8.97
CA PHE A 99 -2.71 18.26 -9.62
C PHE A 99 -4.13 18.83 -9.72
N LEU A 100 -4.60 19.02 -10.96
CA LEU A 100 -5.95 19.49 -11.28
C LEU A 100 -6.86 18.28 -11.43
N ARG A 101 -7.84 18.14 -10.54
CA ARG A 101 -8.78 17.01 -10.51
C ARG A 101 -10.20 17.43 -10.89
N CYS A 102 -10.82 16.60 -11.71
CA CYS A 102 -12.25 16.57 -11.94
C CYS A 102 -12.81 15.25 -11.39
N ARG A 103 -13.71 15.32 -10.40
CA ARG A 103 -14.44 14.18 -9.85
C ARG A 103 -15.92 14.38 -10.13
N VAL A 104 -16.59 13.34 -10.61
CA VAL A 104 -18.01 13.35 -10.95
C VAL A 104 -18.69 12.17 -10.31
N THR A 105 -19.82 12.42 -9.65
CA THR A 105 -20.67 11.39 -9.05
C THR A 105 -22.03 11.41 -9.73
N ALA A 106 -22.38 10.37 -10.46
CA ALA A 106 -23.70 10.18 -11.07
C ALA A 106 -24.64 9.46 -10.12
N LYS A 107 -25.91 9.91 -10.09
CA LYS A 107 -26.99 9.31 -9.32
C LYS A 107 -27.89 8.54 -10.27
N VAL A 108 -27.84 7.19 -10.23
CA VAL A 108 -28.58 6.32 -11.13
C VAL A 108 -29.25 5.21 -10.33
N ASP A 109 -30.54 5.04 -10.48
CA ASP A 109 -31.35 4.00 -9.81
C ASP A 109 -31.09 3.95 -8.27
N GLY A 110 -31.04 5.14 -7.63
CA GLY A 110 -30.81 5.27 -6.20
C GLY A 110 -29.37 4.99 -5.73
N ARG A 111 -28.43 4.70 -6.65
CA ARG A 111 -27.02 4.42 -6.36
C ARG A 111 -26.12 5.55 -6.88
N LYS A 112 -24.93 5.64 -6.27
CA LYS A 112 -23.89 6.59 -6.69
C LYS A 112 -22.79 5.86 -7.44
N TYR A 113 -22.35 6.47 -8.56
CA TYR A 113 -21.25 5.97 -9.38
C TYR A 113 -20.26 7.10 -9.60
N GLU A 114 -18.98 6.84 -9.43
CA GLU A 114 -17.94 7.85 -9.51
C GLU A 114 -17.02 7.64 -10.72
N GLY A 115 -16.61 8.75 -11.32
CA GLY A 115 -15.53 8.85 -12.27
C GLY A 115 -14.63 10.01 -11.94
N MET A 116 -13.34 9.93 -12.23
CA MET A 116 -12.41 11.03 -12.02
C MET A 116 -11.28 11.02 -13.05
N ALA A 117 -10.73 12.20 -13.29
CA ALA A 117 -9.47 12.38 -14.00
C ALA A 117 -8.64 13.44 -13.27
N THR A 118 -7.31 13.28 -13.28
CA THR A 118 -6.38 14.21 -12.64
C THR A 118 -5.26 14.54 -13.62
N VAL A 119 -5.05 15.83 -13.88
CA VAL A 119 -4.00 16.33 -14.79
C VAL A 119 -2.87 16.91 -13.97
N GLY A 120 -1.63 16.54 -14.28
CA GLY A 120 -0.42 17.15 -13.72
C GLY A 120 -0.21 18.55 -14.32
N VAL A 121 -0.11 19.54 -13.45
CA VAL A 121 0.15 20.95 -13.83
C VAL A 121 1.57 21.30 -13.41
N ASP A 122 2.48 21.50 -14.35
CA ASP A 122 3.91 21.75 -14.07
C ASP A 122 4.44 20.81 -12.95
N GLU A 123 4.10 19.52 -13.00
CA GLU A 123 4.28 18.55 -11.89
C GLU A 123 5.74 18.43 -11.44
N THR A 124 6.68 18.66 -12.35
CA THR A 124 8.12 18.65 -12.04
C THR A 124 8.58 19.88 -11.26
N ARG A 125 7.73 20.91 -11.16
CA ARG A 125 8.00 22.15 -10.42
C ARG A 125 7.38 22.16 -9.03
N ILE A 126 6.66 21.11 -8.64
CA ILE A 126 6.10 20.98 -7.29
C ILE A 126 7.25 21.02 -6.27
N ARG A 127 7.13 21.88 -5.27
CA ARG A 127 8.10 22.02 -4.19
C ARG A 127 7.56 21.35 -2.93
N PRO A 128 8.44 20.72 -2.13
CA PRO A 128 8.05 20.25 -0.80
C PRO A 128 7.49 21.39 0.04
N THR A 129 6.45 21.14 0.80
CA THR A 129 5.87 22.11 1.75
C THR A 129 6.64 22.18 3.06
N THR A 130 7.50 21.19 3.31
CA THR A 130 8.37 21.11 4.47
C THR A 130 9.81 20.90 4.02
N VAL A 131 10.74 21.37 4.84
CA VAL A 131 12.17 21.13 4.68
C VAL A 131 12.68 20.29 5.86
N ASN A 132 13.74 19.53 5.63
CA ASN A 132 14.40 18.83 6.73
C ASN A 132 14.98 19.86 7.72
N PRO A 133 15.02 19.54 9.02
CA PRO A 133 15.82 20.30 9.98
C PRO A 133 17.26 20.40 9.50
N GLU A 134 17.95 21.49 9.83
CA GLU A 134 19.35 21.72 9.42
C GLU A 134 20.29 20.60 9.85
N ASP A 135 20.03 19.99 11.00
CA ASP A 135 20.83 18.92 11.57
C ASP A 135 20.32 17.50 11.22
N PHE A 136 19.42 17.35 10.22
CA PHE A 136 18.81 16.06 9.87
C PHE A 136 19.85 14.97 9.57
N ASP A 137 20.82 15.26 8.72
CA ASP A 137 21.85 14.29 8.33
C ASP A 137 22.79 13.98 9.51
N ALA A 138 23.19 14.99 10.26
CA ALA A 138 24.04 14.81 11.44
C ALA A 138 23.34 13.96 12.52
N PHE A 139 22.05 14.21 12.77
CA PHE A 139 21.23 13.43 13.70
C PHE A 139 21.18 11.95 13.33
N TRP A 140 20.84 11.64 12.06
CA TRP A 140 20.72 10.24 11.62
C TRP A 140 22.09 9.55 11.53
N THR A 141 23.14 10.24 11.06
CA THR A 141 24.50 9.70 11.04
C THR A 141 24.95 9.31 12.44
N GLY A 142 24.75 10.18 13.41
CA GLY A 142 25.07 9.91 14.81
C GLY A 142 24.24 8.77 15.39
N ALA A 143 22.93 8.75 15.15
CA ALA A 143 22.04 7.72 15.65
C ALA A 143 22.36 6.32 15.08
N ILE A 144 22.71 6.23 13.79
CA ILE A 144 23.13 4.99 13.14
C ILE A 144 24.46 4.52 13.68
N ALA A 145 25.44 5.42 13.84
CA ALA A 145 26.75 5.09 14.39
C ALA A 145 26.63 4.56 15.83
N GLU A 146 25.76 5.15 16.64
CA GLU A 146 25.51 4.69 18.01
C GLU A 146 24.82 3.32 18.03
N ALA A 147 23.81 3.10 17.19
CA ALA A 147 23.14 1.81 17.08
C ALA A 147 24.10 0.69 16.65
N ARG A 148 25.05 0.98 15.76
CA ARG A 148 26.06 0.03 15.29
C ARG A 148 27.12 -0.35 16.31
N LYS A 149 27.25 0.39 17.43
CA LYS A 149 28.08 -0.05 18.57
C LYS A 149 27.51 -1.27 19.27
N GLN A 150 26.20 -1.54 19.11
CA GLN A 150 25.60 -2.76 19.63
C GLN A 150 25.93 -3.94 18.70
N PRO A 151 26.52 -5.05 19.20
CA PRO A 151 26.65 -6.27 18.41
C PRO A 151 25.30 -6.72 17.87
N LEU A 152 25.25 -7.24 16.67
CA LEU A 152 23.99 -7.76 16.10
C LEU A 152 23.41 -8.92 16.90
N ASP A 153 24.27 -9.77 17.50
CA ASP A 153 23.84 -10.95 18.27
C ASP A 153 22.69 -11.70 17.58
N PRO A 154 22.88 -12.19 16.34
CA PRO A 154 21.81 -12.83 15.59
C PRO A 154 21.39 -14.14 16.23
N LYS A 155 20.07 -14.38 16.32
CA LYS A 155 19.50 -15.66 16.70
C LYS A 155 18.63 -16.14 15.56
N MET A 156 18.83 -17.42 15.18
CA MET A 156 18.12 -18.02 14.05
C MET A 156 17.55 -19.36 14.48
N THR A 157 16.23 -19.51 14.35
CA THR A 157 15.52 -20.77 14.62
C THR A 157 14.90 -21.25 13.32
N LEU A 158 15.29 -22.45 12.87
CA LEU A 158 14.71 -23.07 11.68
C LEU A 158 13.22 -23.33 11.92
N LEU A 159 12.41 -23.10 10.92
CA LEU A 159 10.98 -23.41 10.85
C LEU A 159 10.79 -24.55 9.83
N PRO A 160 10.98 -25.81 10.22
CA PRO A 160 11.00 -26.94 9.29
C PRO A 160 9.72 -27.07 8.47
N GLU A 161 8.58 -26.73 9.08
CA GLU A 161 7.24 -26.77 8.47
C GLU A 161 7.04 -25.74 7.35
N ARG A 162 7.94 -24.75 7.26
CA ARG A 162 7.93 -23.69 6.22
C ARG A 162 9.03 -23.88 5.18
N CYS A 163 9.96 -24.80 5.40
CA CYS A 163 11.04 -25.09 4.47
C CYS A 163 10.51 -25.78 3.21
N THR A 164 11.17 -25.53 2.08
CA THR A 164 10.93 -26.25 0.82
C THR A 164 12.07 -27.18 0.47
N SER A 165 12.02 -27.86 -0.67
CA SER A 165 13.16 -28.64 -1.18
C SER A 165 14.39 -27.77 -1.45
N THR A 166 14.20 -26.51 -1.82
CA THR A 166 15.25 -25.58 -2.28
C THR A 166 15.59 -24.48 -1.29
N GLN A 167 14.74 -24.21 -0.29
CA GLN A 167 14.90 -23.08 0.63
C GLN A 167 14.72 -23.48 2.10
N ASN A 168 15.48 -22.84 2.98
CA ASN A 168 15.29 -22.86 4.42
C ASN A 168 14.58 -21.58 4.86
N VAL A 169 13.71 -21.72 5.87
CA VAL A 169 12.97 -20.61 6.48
C VAL A 169 13.32 -20.53 7.96
N TYR A 170 13.69 -19.35 8.42
CA TYR A 170 14.07 -19.11 9.81
C TYR A 170 13.24 -18.02 10.45
N HIS A 171 12.86 -18.21 11.70
CA HIS A 171 12.53 -17.12 12.59
C HIS A 171 13.84 -16.51 13.09
N VAL A 172 14.07 -15.25 12.82
CA VAL A 172 15.32 -14.58 13.20
C VAL A 172 15.07 -13.45 14.17
N SER A 173 16.10 -13.13 14.98
CA SER A 173 16.13 -11.88 15.73
C SER A 173 17.55 -11.37 15.87
N PHE A 174 17.71 -10.06 15.95
CA PHE A 174 18.99 -9.39 16.14
C PHE A 174 18.81 -8.08 16.95
N GLN A 175 19.91 -7.62 17.57
CA GLN A 175 19.90 -6.38 18.37
C GLN A 175 19.69 -5.16 17.49
N ASN A 176 18.89 -4.26 17.99
CA ASN A 176 18.62 -2.96 17.38
C ASN A 176 19.57 -1.88 17.95
N GLU A 177 19.01 -0.80 18.47
CA GLU A 177 19.74 0.42 18.90
C GLU A 177 20.33 0.38 20.30
N ARG A 178 19.92 -0.59 21.15
CA ARG A 178 20.36 -0.72 22.54
C ARG A 178 20.25 -2.16 23.02
N PRO A 179 20.94 -2.56 24.09
CA PRO A 179 20.82 -3.89 24.67
C PRO A 179 19.36 -4.24 24.99
N GLY A 180 18.94 -5.45 24.59
CA GLY A 180 17.59 -5.95 24.80
C GLY A 180 16.54 -5.43 23.83
N SER A 181 16.81 -4.37 23.06
CA SER A 181 15.95 -3.96 21.95
C SER A 181 16.24 -4.84 20.73
N ARG A 182 15.31 -5.70 20.37
CA ARG A 182 15.50 -6.65 19.25
C ARG A 182 14.52 -6.38 18.10
N ILE A 183 14.96 -6.68 16.90
CA ILE A 183 14.12 -6.85 15.72
C ILE A 183 13.91 -8.35 15.52
N TYR A 184 12.69 -8.73 15.13
CA TYR A 184 12.33 -10.09 14.79
C TYR A 184 11.86 -10.13 13.34
N GLY A 185 12.06 -11.27 12.67
CA GLY A 185 11.65 -11.42 11.29
C GLY A 185 11.61 -12.87 10.81
N ILE A 186 11.18 -13.03 9.56
CA ILE A 186 11.24 -14.29 8.83
C ILE A 186 12.27 -14.12 7.71
N LEU A 187 13.29 -14.98 7.76
CA LEU A 187 14.35 -15.05 6.76
C LEU A 187 14.16 -16.30 5.91
N ILE A 188 14.15 -16.14 4.61
CA ILE A 188 14.14 -17.24 3.63
C ILE A 188 15.46 -17.21 2.87
N VAL A 189 16.17 -18.34 2.86
CA VAL A 189 17.46 -18.46 2.20
C VAL A 189 17.53 -19.71 1.32
N PRO A 190 18.19 -19.66 0.15
CA PRO A 190 18.47 -20.85 -0.65
C PRO A 190 19.27 -21.88 0.13
N LYS A 191 18.99 -23.17 -0.05
CA LYS A 191 19.80 -24.29 0.53
C LYS A 191 21.14 -24.45 -0.17
N LYS A 192 21.18 -24.13 -1.47
CA LYS A 192 22.41 -24.20 -2.26
C LYS A 192 23.37 -23.10 -1.79
N THR A 193 24.60 -23.48 -1.49
CA THR A 193 25.64 -22.51 -1.12
C THR A 193 25.94 -21.58 -2.27
N GLY A 194 26.01 -20.27 -1.99
CA GLY A 194 26.27 -19.25 -3.00
C GLY A 194 26.13 -17.83 -2.45
N LYS A 195 26.31 -16.83 -3.31
CA LYS A 195 25.99 -15.44 -3.04
C LYS A 195 24.72 -15.11 -3.80
N TYR A 196 23.74 -14.53 -3.11
CA TYR A 196 22.42 -14.25 -3.63
C TYR A 196 22.05 -12.80 -3.40
N PRO A 197 21.26 -12.19 -4.27
CA PRO A 197 20.65 -10.89 -3.97
C PRO A 197 19.74 -11.05 -2.76
N ALA A 198 19.71 -10.03 -1.90
CA ALA A 198 18.88 -10.02 -0.71
C ALA A 198 17.86 -8.88 -0.80
N VAL A 199 16.62 -9.17 -0.38
CA VAL A 199 15.52 -8.20 -0.33
C VAL A 199 15.00 -8.09 1.10
N LEU A 200 15.04 -6.87 1.65
CA LEU A 200 14.41 -6.54 2.92
C LEU A 200 13.00 -6.02 2.67
N GLN A 201 12.01 -6.64 3.30
CA GLN A 201 10.64 -6.13 3.36
C GLN A 201 10.37 -5.53 4.73
N VAL A 202 10.05 -4.23 4.72
CA VAL A 202 9.61 -3.51 5.90
C VAL A 202 8.07 -3.46 5.87
N PRO A 203 7.37 -3.83 6.95
CA PRO A 203 5.93 -3.92 6.94
C PRO A 203 5.25 -2.54 6.90
N GLY A 204 4.06 -2.49 6.35
CA GLY A 204 3.14 -1.38 6.56
C GLY A 204 2.67 -1.31 8.02
N ALA A 205 1.93 -0.25 8.37
CA ALA A 205 1.36 -0.05 9.70
C ALA A 205 0.52 -1.25 10.16
N GLY A 206 0.57 -1.54 11.46
CA GLY A 206 -0.22 -2.61 12.09
C GLY A 206 0.63 -3.53 12.96
N ILE A 207 -0.04 -4.19 13.90
CA ILE A 207 0.55 -5.12 14.86
C ILE A 207 0.01 -6.50 14.54
N ARG A 208 0.84 -7.37 13.96
CA ARG A 208 0.40 -8.66 13.42
C ARG A 208 1.57 -9.64 13.29
N PRO A 209 1.29 -10.95 13.12
CA PRO A 209 2.31 -11.92 12.75
C PRO A 209 2.80 -11.71 11.32
N TYR A 210 3.96 -12.30 11.00
CA TYR A 210 4.52 -12.30 9.65
C TYR A 210 4.90 -13.73 9.25
N ASN A 211 4.74 -14.01 7.97
CA ASN A 211 4.99 -15.36 7.43
C ASN A 211 6.23 -15.44 6.54
N GLY A 212 6.83 -14.29 6.22
CA GLY A 212 7.83 -14.19 5.17
C GLY A 212 7.19 -14.08 3.78
N PHE A 213 8.00 -13.74 2.81
CA PHE A 213 7.60 -13.64 1.40
C PHE A 213 8.67 -14.29 0.54
N ASN A 214 8.28 -14.91 -0.56
CA ASN A 214 9.18 -15.59 -1.47
C ASN A 214 9.18 -14.86 -2.83
N LEU A 215 10.36 -14.49 -3.31
CA LEU A 215 10.56 -13.84 -4.61
C LEU A 215 11.26 -14.75 -5.63
N GLY A 216 11.53 -16.00 -5.27
CA GLY A 216 12.21 -16.96 -6.11
C GLY A 216 13.27 -17.75 -5.34
N GLU A 217 13.74 -18.86 -5.94
CA GLU A 217 14.64 -19.80 -5.28
C GLU A 217 16.08 -19.27 -5.10
N ASP A 218 16.47 -18.28 -5.90
CA ASP A 218 17.81 -17.70 -5.90
C ASP A 218 17.86 -16.29 -5.25
N ILE A 219 16.91 -15.98 -4.36
CA ILE A 219 16.82 -14.68 -3.67
C ILE A 219 16.69 -14.94 -2.17
N ILE A 220 17.50 -14.22 -1.38
CA ILE A 220 17.31 -14.14 0.07
C ILE A 220 16.24 -13.09 0.36
N THR A 221 15.26 -13.44 1.19
CA THR A 221 14.24 -12.49 1.62
C THR A 221 14.18 -12.41 3.13
N LEU A 222 14.09 -11.18 3.66
CA LEU A 222 13.92 -10.91 5.08
C LEU A 222 12.70 -10.00 5.26
N GLU A 223 11.65 -10.51 5.89
CA GLU A 223 10.50 -9.71 6.34
C GLU A 223 10.63 -9.46 7.84
N ILE A 224 10.68 -8.21 8.26
CA ILE A 224 10.84 -7.83 9.67
C ILE A 224 9.55 -7.34 10.31
N GLY A 225 9.42 -7.56 11.63
CA GLY A 225 8.46 -6.88 12.47
C GLY A 225 9.11 -5.71 13.20
N ILE A 226 8.43 -4.56 13.24
CA ILE A 226 8.98 -3.31 13.79
C ILE A 226 8.75 -3.11 15.30
N HIS A 227 8.00 -3.99 15.94
CA HIS A 227 7.52 -3.77 17.32
C HIS A 227 8.42 -4.38 18.40
N GLY A 228 9.49 -5.11 18.02
CA GLY A 228 10.36 -5.78 18.98
C GLY A 228 9.70 -6.99 19.66
N VAL A 229 8.77 -7.61 18.96
CA VAL A 229 8.00 -8.78 19.40
C VAL A 229 8.25 -9.92 18.41
N PRO A 230 8.39 -11.19 18.86
CA PRO A 230 8.46 -12.32 17.93
C PRO A 230 7.31 -12.29 16.91
N VAL A 231 7.59 -12.65 15.66
CA VAL A 231 6.64 -12.49 14.56
C VAL A 231 5.80 -13.74 14.27
N THR A 232 5.98 -14.80 15.06
CA THR A 232 5.32 -16.10 14.90
C THR A 232 4.39 -16.45 16.06
N MET A 233 4.00 -15.46 16.87
CA MET A 233 3.08 -15.66 17.99
C MET A 233 1.62 -15.83 17.51
N PRO A 234 0.73 -16.40 18.33
CA PRO A 234 -0.70 -16.42 18.05
C PRO A 234 -1.30 -15.02 17.85
N GLN A 235 -2.35 -14.90 17.03
CA GLN A 235 -2.99 -13.62 16.69
C GLN A 235 -3.47 -12.84 17.92
N GLU A 236 -3.94 -13.53 18.96
CA GLU A 236 -4.42 -12.90 20.20
C GLU A 236 -3.34 -12.08 20.90
N VAL A 237 -2.07 -12.49 20.82
CA VAL A 237 -0.96 -11.74 21.41
C VAL A 237 -0.85 -10.37 20.75
N TYR A 238 -0.94 -10.32 19.43
CA TYR A 238 -0.88 -9.06 18.68
C TYR A 238 -2.13 -8.20 18.91
N ASN A 239 -3.30 -8.81 19.01
CA ASN A 239 -4.54 -8.10 19.33
C ASN A 239 -4.45 -7.44 20.73
N ASN A 240 -3.94 -8.16 21.72
CA ASN A 240 -3.73 -7.63 23.07
C ASN A 240 -2.69 -6.50 23.11
N LEU A 241 -1.59 -6.63 22.35
CA LEU A 241 -0.61 -5.57 22.21
C LEU A 241 -1.20 -4.32 21.54
N ALA A 242 -2.03 -4.50 20.51
CA ALA A 242 -2.68 -3.41 19.81
C ALA A 242 -3.71 -2.68 20.68
N ALA A 243 -4.44 -3.41 21.52
CA ALA A 243 -5.38 -2.81 22.48
C ALA A 243 -4.69 -2.19 23.70
N GLY A 244 -3.47 -2.63 24.03
CA GLY A 244 -2.73 -2.25 25.23
C GLY A 244 -1.43 -1.50 24.93
N ALA A 245 -0.29 -2.15 25.18
CA ALA A 245 1.03 -1.52 25.21
C ALA A 245 1.48 -0.83 23.90
N LEU A 246 0.92 -1.23 22.77
CA LEU A 246 1.23 -0.64 21.46
C LEU A 246 0.05 0.17 20.90
N ASN A 247 -0.96 0.47 21.69
CA ASN A 247 -2.04 1.34 21.24
C ASN A 247 -1.48 2.74 20.93
N GLY A 248 -1.78 3.25 19.72
CA GLY A 248 -1.31 4.55 19.29
C GLY A 248 0.22 4.67 19.16
N TYR A 249 0.96 3.56 18.97
CA TYR A 249 2.43 3.54 18.87
C TYR A 249 3.00 4.55 17.88
N ASN A 250 2.27 4.85 16.81
CA ASN A 250 2.67 5.81 15.78
C ASN A 250 2.78 7.26 16.30
N ALA A 251 2.16 7.57 17.41
CA ALA A 251 2.23 8.89 18.05
C ALA A 251 3.04 8.88 19.37
N MET A 252 3.59 7.72 19.78
CA MET A 252 4.35 7.61 21.01
C MET A 252 5.59 8.51 20.97
N ASN A 253 5.71 9.42 21.97
CA ASN A 253 6.82 10.37 22.11
C ASN A 253 7.07 11.25 20.87
N LYS A 254 6.04 11.54 20.08
CA LYS A 254 6.18 12.34 18.84
C LYS A 254 6.79 13.73 19.02
N ASN A 255 6.77 14.27 20.25
CA ASN A 255 7.31 15.58 20.58
C ASN A 255 8.82 15.55 20.92
N ASN A 256 9.44 14.37 20.92
CA ASN A 256 10.86 14.23 21.23
C ASN A 256 11.51 13.27 20.22
N ARG A 257 12.35 13.81 19.35
CA ARG A 257 13.02 13.05 18.28
C ARG A 257 13.92 11.92 18.80
N ASP A 258 14.47 12.05 20.03
CA ASP A 258 15.36 11.03 20.59
C ASP A 258 14.62 9.80 21.11
N THR A 259 13.39 9.97 21.55
CA THR A 259 12.55 8.92 22.12
C THR A 259 11.34 8.58 21.25
N HIS A 260 11.15 9.27 20.12
CA HIS A 260 10.07 8.99 19.19
C HIS A 260 10.10 7.52 18.74
N TYR A 261 8.95 6.87 18.77
CA TYR A 261 8.83 5.44 18.45
C TYR A 261 9.46 5.08 17.10
N TYR A 262 9.27 5.92 16.08
CA TYR A 262 9.81 5.64 14.74
C TYR A 262 11.33 5.80 14.63
N LYS A 263 12.02 6.49 15.57
CA LYS A 263 13.49 6.48 15.57
C LYS A 263 14.02 5.05 15.68
N ARG A 264 13.51 4.26 16.65
CA ARG A 264 13.91 2.86 16.81
C ARG A 264 13.49 1.99 15.63
N VAL A 265 12.35 2.31 14.99
CA VAL A 265 11.88 1.58 13.79
C VAL A 265 12.85 1.78 12.64
N TYR A 266 13.23 3.00 12.33
CA TYR A 266 14.18 3.30 11.25
C TYR A 266 15.57 2.73 11.53
N LEU A 267 16.06 2.83 12.76
CA LEU A 267 17.32 2.17 13.16
C LEU A 267 17.21 0.66 13.00
N GLY A 268 16.08 0.06 13.34
CA GLY A 268 15.81 -1.36 13.12
C GLY A 268 15.87 -1.77 11.65
N CYS A 269 15.40 -0.92 10.74
CA CYS A 269 15.53 -1.17 9.30
C CYS A 269 17.01 -1.13 8.85
N VAL A 270 17.80 -0.18 9.37
CA VAL A 270 19.26 -0.13 9.11
C VAL A 270 19.93 -1.40 9.63
N ARG A 271 19.63 -1.81 10.86
CA ARG A 271 20.20 -3.02 11.47
C ARG A 271 19.77 -4.30 10.74
N ALA A 272 18.58 -4.32 10.12
CA ALA A 272 18.15 -5.41 9.27
C ALA A 272 18.98 -5.51 7.98
N VAL A 273 19.39 -4.37 7.42
CA VAL A 273 20.36 -4.34 6.31
C VAL A 273 21.72 -4.84 6.79
N ASP A 274 22.23 -4.35 7.94
CA ASP A 274 23.50 -4.82 8.52
C ASP A 274 23.48 -6.33 8.77
N PHE A 275 22.33 -6.93 9.12
CA PHE A 275 22.18 -8.38 9.33
C PHE A 275 22.24 -9.18 8.04
N LEU A 276 21.82 -8.62 6.90
CA LEU A 276 21.84 -9.30 5.60
C LEU A 276 23.23 -9.33 4.95
N TYR A 277 24.17 -8.50 5.40
CA TYR A 277 25.56 -8.46 4.96
C TYR A 277 26.46 -9.39 5.80
#